data_e5ee3574836a57fd2b56845bdaf5c6f8
#
_entry.id   e5ee3574836a57fd2b56845bdaf5c6f8
#
_cell.length_a   1.000
_cell.length_b   1.000
_cell.length_c   1.000
_cell.angle_alpha   90.00
_cell.angle_beta   90.00
_cell.angle_gamma   90.00
#
_symmetry.space_group_name_H-M   'P 1'
#
loop_
_entity.id
_entity.type
_entity.pdbx_description
1 polymer ?
#
loop_
_entity_poly.entity_id
_entity_poly.type
_entity_poly.pdbx_seq_one_letter_code
_entity_poly.pdbx_strand_id
1 'polypeptide(L)'
;MNSVLERVYEIGIIPVIAFNSVDEAIPLCKALMDGGLPAAEVTFRTACAEECIKKIHEELPNMLLGAGTVLTVDQADRAMAAGASFIVAPGFDPEVCKHVIDKGGIMMPGTATSGEMQQAMNMGCEVVKFFPAEANGGVDKLKNIGAALKTCKWMCTGGVNAKNVNNYLGYNQIIAVGGTWMCKSDKIKAGAWDEITAMSKEAVNVMLGLELGHIGINCADEAEAAKTAETIASLLSMAVKPGNSSIFVGKKEFEIMKKPGRGTHGHIAILTNNVDRAIYHLSQRGVKFDMDSKNVKDGKTIAIYFADEVAGFAIHLVQK
;
A
#
# COMPACT_ATOMS: atom_id res chain seq x y z
N MET A 1 -14.24 -0.39 -7.72
CA MET A 1 -13.70 0.71 -6.87
C MET A 1 -13.42 1.87 -7.81
N ASN A 2 -13.65 3.10 -7.38
CA ASN A 2 -13.32 4.30 -8.16
C ASN A 2 -11.80 4.41 -8.34
N SER A 3 -11.31 5.00 -9.44
CA SER A 3 -9.88 5.11 -9.77
C SER A 3 -9.04 5.84 -8.70
N VAL A 4 -9.62 6.81 -8.00
CA VAL A 4 -8.96 7.48 -6.85
C VAL A 4 -8.77 6.51 -5.69
N LEU A 5 -9.79 5.71 -5.37
CA LEU A 5 -9.72 4.69 -4.31
C LEU A 5 -8.78 3.52 -4.69
N GLU A 6 -8.66 3.21 -5.99
CA GLU A 6 -7.65 2.27 -6.47
C GLU A 6 -6.23 2.80 -6.23
N ARG A 7 -5.97 4.07 -6.53
CA ARG A 7 -4.68 4.71 -6.20
C ARG A 7 -4.44 4.75 -4.69
N VAL A 8 -5.47 5.02 -3.86
CA VAL A 8 -5.36 4.94 -2.40
C VAL A 8 -4.93 3.54 -1.95
N TYR A 9 -5.52 2.48 -2.55
CA TYR A 9 -5.16 1.09 -2.26
C TYR A 9 -3.73 0.75 -2.68
N GLU A 10 -3.33 1.15 -3.87
CA GLU A 10 -1.99 0.89 -4.44
C GLU A 10 -0.90 1.59 -3.64
N ILE A 11 -1.10 2.86 -3.28
CA ILE A 11 -0.14 3.62 -2.44
C ILE A 11 -0.10 3.02 -1.02
N GLY A 12 -1.23 2.64 -0.47
CA GLY A 12 -1.38 1.90 0.79
C GLY A 12 -1.14 2.72 2.07
N ILE A 13 -0.28 3.71 2.04
CA ILE A 13 0.02 4.61 3.17
C ILE A 13 -0.25 6.05 2.73
N ILE A 14 -1.13 6.74 3.44
CA ILE A 14 -1.49 8.13 3.18
C ILE A 14 -0.90 9.02 4.29
N PRO A 15 0.12 9.83 4.00
CA PRO A 15 0.65 10.82 4.95
C PRO A 15 -0.42 11.82 5.36
N VAL A 16 -0.64 12.00 6.67
CA VAL A 16 -1.61 12.97 7.23
C VAL A 16 -0.85 14.20 7.69
N ILE A 17 -1.17 15.36 7.12
CA ILE A 17 -0.36 16.57 7.26
C ILE A 17 -1.21 17.74 7.77
N ALA A 18 -0.67 18.47 8.73
CA ALA A 18 -1.13 19.81 9.10
C ALA A 18 0.00 20.79 8.76
N PHE A 19 -0.15 21.54 7.68
CA PHE A 19 0.81 22.59 7.31
C PHE A 19 0.71 23.78 8.23
N ASN A 20 1.84 24.41 8.57
CA ASN A 20 1.87 25.67 9.32
C ASN A 20 2.04 26.86 8.36
N SER A 21 2.61 26.64 7.17
CA SER A 21 2.84 27.64 6.13
C SER A 21 2.66 27.00 4.75
N VAL A 22 2.23 27.81 3.78
CA VAL A 22 2.13 27.41 2.36
C VAL A 22 3.49 27.08 1.77
N ASP A 23 4.57 27.66 2.29
CA ASP A 23 5.94 27.40 1.81
C ASP A 23 6.43 25.97 2.12
N GLU A 24 5.85 25.31 3.13
CA GLU A 24 6.16 23.91 3.45
C GLU A 24 5.55 22.92 2.42
N ALA A 25 4.52 23.33 1.67
CA ALA A 25 3.68 22.43 0.88
C ALA A 25 4.46 21.69 -0.21
N ILE A 26 5.15 22.41 -1.08
CA ILE A 26 5.87 21.79 -2.21
C ILE A 26 7.11 21.02 -1.76
N PRO A 27 8.00 21.56 -0.91
CA PRO A 27 9.16 20.78 -0.46
C PRO A 27 8.77 19.48 0.26
N LEU A 28 7.77 19.51 1.14
CA LEU A 28 7.30 18.32 1.84
C LEU A 28 6.72 17.28 0.86
N CYS A 29 5.83 17.70 -0.06
CA CYS A 29 5.23 16.78 -1.00
C CYS A 29 6.27 16.15 -1.96
N LYS A 30 7.29 16.92 -2.40
CA LYS A 30 8.42 16.36 -3.15
C LYS A 30 9.18 15.31 -2.34
N ALA A 31 9.49 15.59 -1.07
CA ALA A 31 10.17 14.64 -0.20
C ALA A 31 9.36 13.33 -0.01
N LEU A 32 8.03 13.43 0.12
CA LEU A 32 7.15 12.26 0.18
C LEU A 32 7.15 11.48 -1.14
N MET A 33 7.04 12.15 -2.28
CA MET A 33 7.09 11.52 -3.62
C MET A 33 8.42 10.82 -3.85
N ASP A 34 9.54 11.47 -3.54
CA ASP A 34 10.89 10.90 -3.65
C ASP A 34 11.08 9.70 -2.72
N GLY A 35 10.32 9.67 -1.63
CA GLY A 35 10.21 8.55 -0.71
C GLY A 35 9.27 7.43 -1.17
N GLY A 36 8.56 7.61 -2.29
CA GLY A 36 7.62 6.62 -2.85
C GLY A 36 6.20 6.73 -2.31
N LEU A 37 5.82 7.84 -1.67
CA LEU A 37 4.47 8.12 -1.17
C LEU A 37 3.86 9.34 -1.88
N PRO A 38 3.38 9.21 -3.14
CA PRO A 38 2.79 10.32 -3.90
C PRO A 38 1.34 10.58 -3.46
N ALA A 39 1.11 10.74 -2.16
CA ALA A 39 -0.20 11.04 -1.58
C ALA A 39 -0.07 11.92 -0.33
N ALA A 40 -1.11 12.72 -0.04
CA ALA A 40 -1.23 13.48 1.20
C ALA A 40 -2.70 13.72 1.57
N GLU A 41 -3.05 13.49 2.84
CA GLU A 41 -4.27 14.00 3.49
C GLU A 41 -3.92 15.34 4.17
N VAL A 42 -4.24 16.47 3.53
CA VAL A 42 -4.01 17.80 4.07
C VAL A 42 -5.16 18.19 4.99
N THR A 43 -4.87 18.38 6.27
CA THR A 43 -5.93 18.59 7.27
C THR A 43 -6.37 20.05 7.38
N PHE A 44 -7.68 20.30 7.38
CA PHE A 44 -8.30 21.62 7.60
C PHE A 44 -8.23 22.08 9.06
N ARG A 45 -7.10 21.80 9.72
CA ARG A 45 -6.80 22.23 11.09
C ARG A 45 -6.09 23.58 11.13
N THR A 46 -5.61 24.07 10.00
CA THR A 46 -4.87 25.32 9.85
C THR A 46 -5.48 26.18 8.77
N ALA A 47 -5.30 27.50 8.87
CA ALA A 47 -5.87 28.43 7.92
C ALA A 47 -5.29 28.31 6.50
N CYS A 48 -4.05 27.79 6.35
CA CYS A 48 -3.39 27.66 5.05
C CYS A 48 -3.72 26.35 4.31
N ALA A 49 -4.55 25.47 4.87
CA ALA A 49 -4.81 24.14 4.30
C ALA A 49 -5.33 24.19 2.86
N GLU A 50 -6.31 25.04 2.58
CA GLU A 50 -6.89 25.24 1.24
C GLU A 50 -5.84 25.70 0.23
N GLU A 51 -5.07 26.73 0.58
CA GLU A 51 -4.02 27.27 -0.27
C GLU A 51 -2.89 26.25 -0.53
N CYS A 52 -2.54 25.44 0.50
CA CYS A 52 -1.61 24.33 0.34
C CYS A 52 -2.13 23.29 -0.66
N ILE A 53 -3.40 22.86 -0.54
CA ILE A 53 -4.01 21.91 -1.49
C ILE A 53 -3.95 22.46 -2.91
N LYS A 54 -4.39 23.72 -3.10
CA LYS A 54 -4.39 24.38 -4.40
C LYS A 54 -2.99 24.41 -5.02
N LYS A 55 -2.00 24.88 -4.26
CA LYS A 55 -0.60 24.95 -4.73
C LYS A 55 -0.02 23.59 -5.08
N ILE A 56 -0.27 22.55 -4.25
CA ILE A 56 0.20 21.21 -4.54
C ILE A 56 -0.50 20.65 -5.80
N HIS A 57 -1.81 20.87 -5.94
CA HIS A 57 -2.57 20.43 -7.11
C HIS A 57 -2.04 21.03 -8.41
N GLU A 58 -1.70 22.33 -8.40
CA GLU A 58 -1.19 23.05 -9.56
C GLU A 58 0.27 22.64 -9.91
N GLU A 59 1.14 22.50 -8.90
CA GLU A 59 2.58 22.28 -9.14
C GLU A 59 2.99 20.80 -9.16
N LEU A 60 2.22 19.89 -8.54
CA LEU A 60 2.52 18.47 -8.42
C LEU A 60 1.33 17.59 -8.87
N PRO A 61 0.98 17.59 -10.17
CA PRO A 61 -0.24 16.92 -10.67
C PRO A 61 -0.29 15.40 -10.44
N ASN A 62 0.86 14.77 -10.17
CA ASN A 62 0.93 13.33 -9.86
C ASN A 62 0.68 13.02 -8.38
N MET A 63 0.58 14.05 -7.52
CA MET A 63 0.27 13.86 -6.10
C MET A 63 -1.21 13.56 -5.90
N LEU A 64 -1.53 12.48 -5.20
CA LEU A 64 -2.91 12.16 -4.81
C LEU A 64 -3.28 12.96 -3.56
N LEU A 65 -4.17 13.95 -3.70
CA LEU A 65 -4.53 14.84 -2.61
C LEU A 65 -5.88 14.50 -1.99
N GLY A 66 -5.90 14.41 -0.68
CA GLY A 66 -7.12 14.41 0.12
C GLY A 66 -7.18 15.60 1.07
N ALA A 67 -8.38 16.07 1.38
CA ALA A 67 -8.61 17.01 2.44
C ALA A 67 -9.10 16.30 3.70
N GLY A 68 -8.38 16.42 4.80
CA GLY A 68 -8.71 15.81 6.08
C GLY A 68 -9.28 16.82 7.07
N THR A 69 -9.95 16.29 8.11
CA THR A 69 -10.59 17.11 9.15
C THR A 69 -11.61 18.12 8.57
N VAL A 70 -12.33 17.68 7.53
CA VAL A 70 -13.43 18.44 6.94
C VAL A 70 -14.67 18.22 7.81
N LEU A 71 -15.20 19.31 8.40
CA LEU A 71 -16.27 19.28 9.40
C LEU A 71 -17.56 19.94 8.94
N THR A 72 -17.52 20.70 7.82
CA THR A 72 -18.68 21.44 7.31
C THR A 72 -18.77 21.32 5.80
N VAL A 73 -19.98 21.58 5.27
CA VAL A 73 -20.24 21.67 3.83
C VAL A 73 -19.36 22.71 3.16
N ASP A 74 -19.19 23.90 3.78
CA ASP A 74 -18.31 24.97 3.28
C ASP A 74 -16.85 24.49 3.12
N GLN A 75 -16.31 23.79 4.14
CA GLN A 75 -14.96 23.23 4.05
C GLN A 75 -14.86 22.18 2.95
N ALA A 76 -15.89 21.35 2.76
CA ALA A 76 -15.91 20.35 1.68
C ALA A 76 -15.88 21.01 0.30
N ASP A 77 -16.67 22.05 0.08
CA ASP A 77 -16.69 22.82 -1.17
C ASP A 77 -15.34 23.47 -1.47
N ARG A 78 -14.76 24.11 -0.50
CA ARG A 78 -13.43 24.76 -0.61
C ARG A 78 -12.34 23.73 -0.90
N ALA A 79 -12.37 22.58 -0.21
CA ALA A 79 -11.41 21.50 -0.43
C ALA A 79 -11.50 20.94 -1.85
N MET A 80 -12.70 20.64 -2.33
CA MET A 80 -12.92 20.14 -3.70
C MET A 80 -12.52 21.18 -4.75
N ALA A 81 -12.88 22.45 -4.54
CA ALA A 81 -12.50 23.56 -5.44
C ALA A 81 -10.97 23.76 -5.49
N ALA A 82 -10.26 23.54 -4.39
CA ALA A 82 -8.80 23.59 -4.33
C ALA A 82 -8.10 22.38 -5.01
N GLY A 83 -8.82 21.33 -5.40
CA GLY A 83 -8.28 20.17 -6.11
C GLY A 83 -8.12 18.91 -5.26
N ALA A 84 -8.76 18.83 -4.08
CA ALA A 84 -8.78 17.59 -3.31
C ALA A 84 -9.55 16.49 -4.06
N SER A 85 -8.92 15.34 -4.27
CA SER A 85 -9.49 14.18 -4.96
C SER A 85 -10.41 13.34 -4.06
N PHE A 86 -10.28 13.47 -2.75
CA PHE A 86 -11.12 12.81 -1.75
C PHE A 86 -11.22 13.64 -0.47
N ILE A 87 -12.33 13.49 0.23
CA ILE A 87 -12.65 14.21 1.46
C ILE A 87 -12.66 13.24 2.63
N VAL A 88 -12.04 13.63 3.73
CA VAL A 88 -11.94 12.81 4.96
C VAL A 88 -12.40 13.63 6.16
N ALA A 89 -13.27 13.07 6.97
CA ALA A 89 -13.72 13.66 8.23
C ALA A 89 -13.23 12.83 9.44
N PRO A 90 -13.10 13.42 10.63
CA PRO A 90 -12.78 12.68 11.84
C PRO A 90 -13.95 11.89 12.40
N GLY A 91 -15.18 12.26 12.07
CA GLY A 91 -16.44 11.64 12.47
C GLY A 91 -17.41 11.50 11.31
N PHE A 92 -18.56 10.91 11.58
CA PHE A 92 -19.63 10.71 10.62
C PHE A 92 -20.66 11.84 10.74
N ASP A 93 -20.71 12.69 9.73
CA ASP A 93 -21.73 13.73 9.58
C ASP A 93 -22.53 13.45 8.30
N PRO A 94 -23.85 13.10 8.41
CA PRO A 94 -24.68 12.78 7.26
C PRO A 94 -24.86 13.93 6.27
N GLU A 95 -24.88 15.17 6.74
CA GLU A 95 -25.05 16.36 5.87
C GLU A 95 -23.83 16.55 4.99
N VAL A 96 -22.63 16.55 5.59
CA VAL A 96 -21.37 16.65 4.87
C VAL A 96 -21.19 15.48 3.91
N CYS A 97 -21.47 14.24 4.37
CA CYS A 97 -21.37 13.05 3.53
C CYS A 97 -22.28 13.16 2.30
N LYS A 98 -23.56 13.48 2.51
CA LYS A 98 -24.51 13.61 1.42
C LYS A 98 -24.10 14.70 0.42
N HIS A 99 -23.68 15.85 0.90
CA HIS A 99 -23.26 16.97 0.07
C HIS A 99 -22.08 16.60 -0.83
N VAL A 100 -21.03 15.97 -0.28
CA VAL A 100 -19.85 15.56 -1.05
C VAL A 100 -20.24 14.54 -2.13
N ILE A 101 -21.06 13.54 -1.76
CA ILE A 101 -21.51 12.48 -2.69
C ILE A 101 -22.39 13.04 -3.79
N ASP A 102 -23.36 13.92 -3.47
CA ASP A 102 -24.25 14.55 -4.46
C ASP A 102 -23.47 15.40 -5.49
N LYS A 103 -22.31 15.95 -5.10
CA LYS A 103 -21.39 16.64 -6.01
C LYS A 103 -20.43 15.71 -6.77
N GLY A 104 -20.59 14.40 -6.64
CA GLY A 104 -19.73 13.41 -7.28
C GLY A 104 -18.35 13.28 -6.65
N GLY A 105 -18.13 13.84 -5.44
CA GLY A 105 -16.92 13.73 -4.68
C GLY A 105 -16.81 12.37 -3.95
N ILE A 106 -15.60 12.03 -3.54
CA ILE A 106 -15.32 10.83 -2.74
C ILE A 106 -15.25 11.22 -1.27
N MET A 107 -16.14 10.63 -0.47
CA MET A 107 -16.20 10.85 0.98
C MET A 107 -15.73 9.63 1.75
N MET A 108 -14.81 9.82 2.69
CA MET A 108 -14.35 8.83 3.67
C MET A 108 -14.63 9.36 5.09
N PRO A 109 -15.87 9.22 5.61
CA PRO A 109 -16.23 9.71 6.93
C PRO A 109 -15.56 8.90 8.03
N GLY A 110 -15.20 9.55 9.13
CA GLY A 110 -14.70 8.92 10.34
C GLY A 110 -15.78 8.10 11.03
N THR A 111 -15.44 6.87 11.42
CA THR A 111 -16.36 5.95 12.08
C THR A 111 -15.60 5.18 13.18
N ALA A 112 -16.31 4.82 14.24
CA ALA A 112 -15.79 4.00 15.34
C ALA A 112 -16.71 2.82 15.68
N THR A 113 -17.96 2.86 15.23
CA THR A 113 -19.00 1.86 15.52
C THR A 113 -19.55 1.25 14.24
N SER A 114 -20.09 0.04 14.32
CA SER A 114 -20.75 -0.64 13.20
C SER A 114 -21.98 0.13 12.70
N GLY A 115 -22.69 0.85 13.59
CA GLY A 115 -23.84 1.67 13.21
C GLY A 115 -23.47 2.84 12.31
N GLU A 116 -22.40 3.58 12.65
CA GLU A 116 -21.86 4.66 11.79
C GLU A 116 -21.36 4.12 10.45
N MET A 117 -20.64 2.99 10.47
CA MET A 117 -20.15 2.34 9.24
C MET A 117 -21.32 1.95 8.33
N GLN A 118 -22.36 1.30 8.89
CA GLN A 118 -23.54 0.90 8.12
C GLN A 118 -24.28 2.12 7.54
N GLN A 119 -24.45 3.20 8.30
CA GLN A 119 -25.09 4.41 7.80
C GLN A 119 -24.27 5.04 6.67
N ALA A 120 -22.96 5.17 6.82
CA ALA A 120 -22.08 5.69 5.78
C ALA A 120 -22.15 4.85 4.48
N MET A 121 -22.11 3.52 4.60
CA MET A 121 -22.26 2.60 3.46
C MET A 121 -23.62 2.77 2.76
N ASN A 122 -24.71 2.88 3.52
CA ASN A 122 -26.06 3.10 2.98
C ASN A 122 -26.20 4.44 2.23
N MET A 123 -25.38 5.43 2.56
CA MET A 123 -25.28 6.70 1.86
C MET A 123 -24.43 6.64 0.59
N GLY A 124 -23.72 5.53 0.34
CA GLY A 124 -22.89 5.34 -0.84
C GLY A 124 -21.39 5.55 -0.61
N CYS A 125 -20.92 5.68 0.65
CA CYS A 125 -19.50 5.71 0.94
C CYS A 125 -18.88 4.34 0.65
N GLU A 126 -18.01 4.24 -0.35
CA GLU A 126 -17.31 2.99 -0.70
C GLU A 126 -16.26 2.60 0.35
N VAL A 127 -15.68 3.59 1.02
CA VAL A 127 -14.65 3.44 2.04
C VAL A 127 -14.99 4.35 3.21
N VAL A 128 -14.82 3.87 4.43
CA VAL A 128 -14.94 4.69 5.65
C VAL A 128 -13.61 4.78 6.38
N LYS A 129 -13.36 5.90 7.04
CA LYS A 129 -12.19 6.04 7.91
C LYS A 129 -12.49 5.40 9.26
N PHE A 130 -11.62 4.51 9.74
CA PHE A 130 -11.66 4.04 11.13
C PHE A 130 -10.73 4.90 11.97
N PHE A 131 -11.31 5.69 12.90
CA PHE A 131 -10.55 6.68 13.65
C PHE A 131 -11.13 6.92 15.06
N PRO A 132 -10.26 7.12 16.08
CA PRO A 132 -8.82 6.79 16.11
C PRO A 132 -8.59 5.27 16.21
N ALA A 133 -7.83 4.69 15.27
CA ALA A 133 -7.82 3.26 15.03
C ALA A 133 -7.35 2.43 16.26
N GLU A 134 -6.15 2.69 16.78
CA GLU A 134 -5.61 1.95 17.92
C GLU A 134 -6.46 2.13 19.19
N ALA A 135 -6.85 3.37 19.49
CA ALA A 135 -7.66 3.66 20.68
C ALA A 135 -9.05 3.02 20.63
N ASN A 136 -9.57 2.73 19.44
CA ASN A 136 -10.85 2.06 19.24
C ASN A 136 -10.77 0.52 19.17
N GLY A 137 -9.61 -0.06 19.49
CA GLY A 137 -9.43 -1.53 19.53
C GLY A 137 -8.77 -2.12 18.29
N GLY A 138 -8.22 -1.27 17.43
CA GLY A 138 -7.32 -1.68 16.35
C GLY A 138 -7.94 -2.62 15.32
N VAL A 139 -7.07 -3.38 14.67
CA VAL A 139 -7.46 -4.33 13.61
C VAL A 139 -8.36 -5.46 14.13
N ASP A 140 -8.24 -5.85 15.39
CA ASP A 140 -9.05 -6.96 15.93
C ASP A 140 -10.51 -6.58 16.07
N LYS A 141 -10.80 -5.31 16.44
CA LYS A 141 -12.18 -4.81 16.38
C LYS A 141 -12.74 -4.82 14.96
N LEU A 142 -11.93 -4.41 13.98
CA LEU A 142 -12.34 -4.41 12.56
C LEU A 142 -12.59 -5.82 12.01
N LYS A 143 -11.79 -6.81 12.40
CA LYS A 143 -12.04 -8.23 12.02
C LYS A 143 -13.40 -8.71 12.54
N ASN A 144 -13.75 -8.37 13.79
CA ASN A 144 -15.05 -8.74 14.37
C ASN A 144 -16.21 -8.02 13.64
N ILE A 145 -16.09 -6.73 13.36
CA ILE A 145 -17.09 -5.96 12.61
C ILE A 145 -17.21 -6.45 11.17
N GLY A 146 -16.08 -6.69 10.50
CA GLY A 146 -16.01 -7.13 9.11
C GLY A 146 -16.60 -8.52 8.85
N ALA A 147 -16.67 -9.36 9.87
CA ALA A 147 -17.40 -10.63 9.80
C ALA A 147 -18.89 -10.43 9.46
N ALA A 148 -19.50 -9.34 9.94
CA ALA A 148 -20.86 -8.95 9.64
C ALA A 148 -20.94 -7.98 8.44
N LEU A 149 -20.10 -6.96 8.40
CA LEU A 149 -20.06 -5.94 7.33
C LEU A 149 -19.05 -6.33 6.24
N LYS A 150 -19.30 -7.42 5.51
CA LYS A 150 -18.35 -8.03 4.55
C LYS A 150 -17.92 -7.13 3.40
N THR A 151 -18.74 -6.14 3.02
CA THR A 151 -18.46 -5.22 1.91
C THR A 151 -17.85 -3.90 2.38
N CYS A 152 -17.80 -3.63 3.70
CA CYS A 152 -17.19 -2.43 4.24
C CYS A 152 -15.68 -2.43 4.00
N LYS A 153 -15.17 -1.32 3.51
CA LYS A 153 -13.73 -1.08 3.33
C LYS A 153 -13.28 0.06 4.23
N TRP A 154 -12.06 -0.04 4.73
CA TRP A 154 -11.53 0.94 5.69
C TRP A 154 -10.24 1.58 5.25
N MET A 155 -10.09 2.87 5.58
CA MET A 155 -8.83 3.56 5.75
C MET A 155 -8.61 3.80 7.25
N CYS A 156 -7.59 3.20 7.83
CA CYS A 156 -7.36 3.23 9.28
C CYS A 156 -6.35 4.31 9.65
N THR A 157 -6.73 5.23 10.57
CA THR A 157 -5.85 6.32 11.02
C THR A 157 -5.90 6.46 12.54
N GLY A 158 -4.77 6.85 13.15
CA GLY A 158 -4.66 7.06 14.59
C GLY A 158 -3.94 5.92 15.31
N GLY A 159 -2.67 6.14 15.65
CA GLY A 159 -1.79 5.17 16.29
C GLY A 159 -1.11 4.18 15.33
N VAL A 160 -1.40 4.24 14.02
CA VAL A 160 -0.72 3.43 13.00
C VAL A 160 0.71 3.96 12.79
N ASN A 161 1.67 3.05 12.69
CA ASN A 161 3.10 3.33 12.54
C ASN A 161 3.82 2.14 11.89
N ALA A 162 5.14 2.24 11.69
CA ALA A 162 5.94 1.20 11.04
C ALA A 162 5.87 -0.18 11.72
N LYS A 163 5.57 -0.26 13.02
CA LYS A 163 5.53 -1.54 13.76
C LYS A 163 4.22 -2.30 13.55
N ASN A 164 3.12 -1.60 13.28
CA ASN A 164 1.78 -2.20 13.19
C ASN A 164 1.11 -2.06 11.81
N VAL A 165 1.70 -1.32 10.86
CA VAL A 165 1.13 -1.07 9.54
C VAL A 165 0.71 -2.35 8.82
N ASN A 166 1.52 -3.41 8.88
CA ASN A 166 1.23 -4.68 8.21
C ASN A 166 0.15 -5.50 8.92
N ASN A 167 -0.11 -5.28 10.21
CA ASN A 167 -1.26 -5.88 10.88
C ASN A 167 -2.58 -5.35 10.28
N TYR A 168 -2.61 -4.04 9.96
CA TYR A 168 -3.74 -3.42 9.28
C TYR A 168 -3.83 -3.83 7.82
N LEU A 169 -2.78 -3.58 7.04
CA LEU A 169 -2.79 -3.82 5.59
C LEU A 169 -2.86 -5.30 5.19
N GLY A 170 -2.59 -6.21 6.10
CA GLY A 170 -2.80 -7.64 5.94
C GLY A 170 -4.29 -8.06 6.02
N TYR A 171 -5.18 -7.20 6.53
CA TYR A 171 -6.61 -7.49 6.55
C TYR A 171 -7.31 -6.95 5.30
N ASN A 172 -7.91 -7.85 4.52
CA ASN A 172 -8.39 -7.60 3.15
C ASN A 172 -9.35 -6.43 2.97
N GLN A 173 -10.12 -6.09 4.01
CA GLN A 173 -11.07 -4.99 3.96
C GLN A 173 -10.40 -3.63 4.23
N ILE A 174 -9.13 -3.60 4.65
CA ILE A 174 -8.37 -2.36 4.86
C ILE A 174 -7.61 -2.03 3.59
N ILE A 175 -8.04 -0.96 2.91
CA ILE A 175 -7.43 -0.54 1.64
C ILE A 175 -6.19 0.33 1.83
N ALA A 176 -6.13 1.10 2.91
CA ALA A 176 -5.00 1.97 3.22
C ALA A 176 -4.94 2.31 4.71
N VAL A 177 -3.84 2.88 5.12
CA VAL A 177 -3.67 3.49 6.45
C VAL A 177 -3.23 4.94 6.33
N GLY A 178 -3.73 5.77 7.23
CA GLY A 178 -3.27 7.15 7.40
C GLY A 178 -2.31 7.27 8.59
N GLY A 179 -1.26 8.06 8.46
CA GLY A 179 -0.32 8.27 9.55
C GLY A 179 0.60 9.48 9.38
N THR A 180 1.32 9.79 10.45
CA THR A 180 2.21 10.94 10.52
C THR A 180 3.68 10.55 10.75
N TRP A 181 3.97 9.25 10.90
CA TRP A 181 5.31 8.81 11.32
C TRP A 181 6.40 9.07 10.29
N MET A 182 6.06 9.17 8.99
CA MET A 182 6.98 9.50 7.91
C MET A 182 7.16 11.01 7.69
N CYS A 183 6.24 11.84 8.24
CA CYS A 183 6.25 13.30 8.09
C CYS A 183 5.99 13.97 9.45
N LYS A 184 6.85 13.69 10.43
CA LYS A 184 6.72 14.23 11.79
C LYS A 184 6.79 15.76 11.79
N SER A 185 5.97 16.39 12.62
CA SER A 185 5.83 17.85 12.69
C SER A 185 7.14 18.58 13.02
N ASP A 186 8.01 17.99 13.86
CA ASP A 186 9.33 18.53 14.17
C ASP A 186 10.25 18.54 12.94
N LYS A 187 10.18 17.50 12.08
CA LYS A 187 10.96 17.40 10.85
C LYS A 187 10.47 18.38 9.79
N ILE A 188 9.14 18.56 9.66
CA ILE A 188 8.56 19.55 8.76
C ILE A 188 9.04 20.95 9.15
N LYS A 189 8.89 21.33 10.43
CA LYS A 189 9.33 22.64 10.96
C LYS A 189 10.81 22.88 10.78
N ALA A 190 11.64 21.83 10.83
CA ALA A 190 13.08 21.92 10.63
C ALA A 190 13.49 21.97 9.16
N GLY A 191 12.55 21.79 8.20
CA GLY A 191 12.86 21.65 6.77
C GLY A 191 13.72 20.41 6.47
N ALA A 192 13.62 19.35 7.28
CA ALA A 192 14.45 18.14 7.19
C ALA A 192 13.94 17.20 6.08
N TRP A 193 13.90 17.69 4.83
CA TRP A 193 13.26 17.00 3.69
C TRP A 193 13.93 15.67 3.36
N ASP A 194 15.25 15.58 3.42
CA ASP A 194 15.98 14.32 3.19
C ASP A 194 15.63 13.25 4.23
N GLU A 195 15.45 13.64 5.50
CA GLU A 195 15.01 12.71 6.54
C GLU A 195 13.57 12.22 6.28
N ILE A 196 12.67 13.12 5.84
CA ILE A 196 11.29 12.76 5.47
C ILE A 196 11.29 11.80 4.28
N THR A 197 12.13 12.03 3.27
CA THR A 197 12.33 11.11 2.14
C THR A 197 12.78 9.74 2.63
N ALA A 198 13.77 9.69 3.53
CA ALA A 198 14.28 8.43 4.09
C ALA A 198 13.20 7.69 4.91
N MET A 199 12.46 8.40 5.77
CA MET A 199 11.36 7.83 6.55
C MET A 199 10.22 7.32 5.67
N SER A 200 9.93 7.98 4.56
CA SER A 200 8.92 7.55 3.59
C SER A 200 9.36 6.29 2.85
N LYS A 201 10.64 6.21 2.41
CA LYS A 201 11.22 4.99 1.83
C LYS A 201 11.16 3.82 2.80
N GLU A 202 11.48 4.04 4.06
CA GLU A 202 11.38 3.02 5.11
C GLU A 202 9.93 2.54 5.28
N ALA A 203 8.96 3.46 5.33
CA ALA A 203 7.54 3.12 5.46
C ALA A 203 7.06 2.25 4.30
N VAL A 204 7.44 2.58 3.05
CA VAL A 204 7.13 1.77 1.86
C VAL A 204 7.82 0.40 1.93
N ASN A 205 9.09 0.35 2.30
CA ASN A 205 9.83 -0.92 2.39
C ASN A 205 9.24 -1.85 3.46
N VAL A 206 8.87 -1.31 4.63
CA VAL A 206 8.17 -2.07 5.69
C VAL A 206 6.82 -2.58 5.19
N MET A 207 6.04 -1.73 4.52
CA MET A 207 4.74 -2.11 3.96
C MET A 207 4.87 -3.25 2.94
N LEU A 208 5.80 -3.15 2.01
CA LEU A 208 6.01 -4.15 0.97
C LEU A 208 6.63 -5.44 1.53
N GLY A 209 7.51 -5.32 2.53
CA GLY A 209 8.19 -6.45 3.16
C GLY A 209 8.90 -7.36 2.16
N LEU A 210 9.61 -6.77 1.20
CA LEU A 210 10.32 -7.54 0.18
C LEU A 210 11.45 -8.36 0.81
N GLU A 211 11.47 -9.67 0.49
CA GLU A 211 12.52 -10.59 0.95
C GLU A 211 12.76 -11.71 -0.06
N LEU A 212 13.94 -12.32 -0.05
CA LEU A 212 14.24 -13.48 -0.87
C LEU A 212 13.33 -14.63 -0.48
N GLY A 213 12.59 -15.18 -1.45
CA GLY A 213 11.73 -16.34 -1.26
C GLY A 213 12.48 -17.65 -1.53
N HIS A 214 12.92 -17.82 -2.78
CA HIS A 214 13.73 -18.96 -3.21
C HIS A 214 14.54 -18.63 -4.46
N ILE A 215 15.52 -19.50 -4.75
CA ILE A 215 16.28 -19.51 -5.99
C ILE A 215 15.89 -20.78 -6.75
N GLY A 216 15.29 -20.60 -7.93
CA GLY A 216 15.03 -21.68 -8.87
C GLY A 216 16.24 -21.90 -9.78
N ILE A 217 16.66 -23.12 -9.94
CA ILE A 217 17.80 -23.48 -10.80
C ILE A 217 17.29 -24.39 -11.91
N ASN A 218 17.49 -24.01 -13.16
CA ASN A 218 17.14 -24.84 -14.30
C ASN A 218 18.15 -25.97 -14.50
N CYS A 219 17.66 -27.19 -14.63
CA CYS A 219 18.42 -28.37 -15.07
C CYS A 219 17.88 -28.86 -16.41
N ALA A 220 18.69 -29.57 -17.16
CA ALA A 220 18.31 -30.10 -18.45
C ALA A 220 17.25 -31.23 -18.32
N ASP A 221 17.38 -32.03 -17.26
CA ASP A 221 16.49 -33.16 -16.99
C ASP A 221 16.40 -33.51 -15.49
N GLU A 222 15.60 -34.52 -15.17
CA GLU A 222 15.38 -34.98 -13.80
C GLU A 222 16.62 -35.59 -13.14
N ALA A 223 17.51 -36.22 -13.91
CA ALA A 223 18.74 -36.81 -13.39
C ALA A 223 19.73 -35.72 -12.95
N GLU A 224 19.90 -34.67 -13.76
CA GLU A 224 20.71 -33.51 -13.40
C GLU A 224 20.10 -32.80 -12.20
N ALA A 225 18.78 -32.63 -12.16
CA ALA A 225 18.08 -32.01 -11.04
C ALA A 225 18.27 -32.76 -9.72
N ALA A 226 18.20 -34.10 -9.76
CA ALA A 226 18.44 -34.91 -8.58
C ALA A 226 19.87 -34.76 -8.07
N LYS A 227 20.88 -34.86 -8.96
CA LYS A 227 22.30 -34.66 -8.62
C LYS A 227 22.55 -33.26 -8.02
N THR A 228 21.99 -32.21 -8.64
CA THR A 228 22.12 -30.83 -8.18
C THR A 228 21.50 -30.65 -6.79
N ALA A 229 20.29 -31.21 -6.57
CA ALA A 229 19.61 -31.15 -5.29
C ALA A 229 20.41 -31.88 -4.18
N GLU A 230 20.94 -33.08 -4.46
CA GLU A 230 21.78 -33.80 -3.52
C GLU A 230 23.07 -33.04 -3.18
N THR A 231 23.72 -32.45 -4.19
CA THR A 231 24.93 -31.64 -3.99
C THR A 231 24.67 -30.46 -3.06
N ILE A 232 23.63 -29.65 -3.32
CA ILE A 232 23.28 -28.48 -2.50
C ILE A 232 22.87 -28.92 -1.08
N ALA A 233 22.05 -29.96 -1.00
CA ALA A 233 21.60 -30.53 0.27
C ALA A 233 22.77 -31.00 1.15
N SER A 234 23.74 -31.69 0.56
CA SER A 234 24.95 -32.15 1.26
C SER A 234 25.80 -31.00 1.75
N LEU A 235 26.07 -29.99 0.87
CA LEU A 235 26.88 -28.80 1.21
C LEU A 235 26.28 -27.98 2.37
N LEU A 236 24.97 -27.84 2.40
CA LEU A 236 24.28 -26.99 3.35
C LEU A 236 23.60 -27.76 4.50
N SER A 237 23.72 -29.08 4.53
CA SER A 237 23.04 -29.97 5.49
C SER A 237 21.52 -29.75 5.51
N MET A 238 20.93 -29.62 4.32
CA MET A 238 19.51 -29.36 4.13
C MET A 238 18.74 -30.62 3.72
N ALA A 239 17.45 -30.66 4.02
CA ALA A 239 16.56 -31.74 3.57
C ALA A 239 16.18 -31.56 2.09
N VAL A 240 16.00 -32.71 1.40
CA VAL A 240 15.50 -32.77 0.02
C VAL A 240 14.04 -33.22 0.03
N LYS A 241 13.19 -32.48 -0.71
CA LYS A 241 11.76 -32.79 -0.88
C LYS A 241 11.42 -32.88 -2.37
N PRO A 242 11.25 -34.05 -2.95
CA PRO A 242 10.81 -34.20 -4.34
C PRO A 242 9.40 -33.64 -4.55
N GLY A 243 9.23 -32.91 -5.66
CA GLY A 243 7.95 -32.42 -6.17
C GLY A 243 7.73 -32.93 -7.60
N ASN A 244 6.62 -32.56 -8.23
CA ASN A 244 6.26 -33.01 -9.57
C ASN A 244 7.18 -32.41 -10.65
N SER A 245 7.32 -31.09 -10.68
CA SER A 245 8.10 -30.33 -11.69
C SER A 245 9.49 -29.92 -11.22
N SER A 246 9.75 -30.04 -9.90
CA SER A 246 10.98 -29.56 -9.27
C SER A 246 11.32 -30.41 -8.04
N ILE A 247 12.51 -30.21 -7.50
CA ILE A 247 12.98 -30.79 -6.23
C ILE A 247 13.31 -29.59 -5.31
N PHE A 248 12.66 -29.52 -4.16
CA PHE A 248 12.96 -28.48 -3.16
C PHE A 248 14.10 -28.92 -2.24
N VAL A 249 15.02 -28.01 -1.96
CA VAL A 249 16.09 -28.20 -0.97
C VAL A 249 15.94 -27.15 0.13
N GLY A 250 16.05 -27.61 1.36
CA GLY A 250 15.77 -26.81 2.56
C GLY A 250 14.28 -26.72 2.85
N LYS A 251 13.85 -25.58 3.44
CA LYS A 251 12.41 -25.25 3.66
C LYS A 251 11.73 -24.69 2.42
N LYS A 252 12.44 -24.57 1.31
CA LYS A 252 12.13 -24.05 -0.03
C LYS A 252 13.16 -22.99 -0.48
N GLU A 253 14.31 -22.92 0.13
CA GLU A 253 15.35 -21.96 -0.25
C GLU A 253 15.83 -22.18 -1.69
N PHE A 254 15.87 -23.43 -2.13
CA PHE A 254 16.18 -23.79 -3.52
C PHE A 254 15.06 -24.62 -4.13
N GLU A 255 14.72 -24.29 -5.38
CA GLU A 255 13.82 -25.06 -6.24
C GLU A 255 14.60 -25.54 -7.48
N ILE A 256 14.93 -26.81 -7.52
CA ILE A 256 15.71 -27.40 -8.61
C ILE A 256 14.74 -27.93 -9.66
N MET A 257 14.69 -27.26 -10.80
CA MET A 257 13.74 -27.57 -11.88
C MET A 257 14.16 -28.84 -12.62
N LYS A 258 13.25 -29.81 -12.81
CA LYS A 258 13.48 -31.07 -13.54
C LYS A 258 13.55 -30.89 -15.06
N LYS A 259 13.27 -29.72 -15.56
CA LYS A 259 13.41 -29.25 -16.95
C LYS A 259 13.53 -27.74 -16.96
N PRO A 260 14.11 -27.16 -18.01
CA PRO A 260 14.20 -25.71 -18.11
C PRO A 260 12.84 -25.02 -17.95
N GLY A 261 12.77 -24.04 -17.05
CA GLY A 261 11.65 -23.14 -16.83
C GLY A 261 11.95 -21.73 -17.34
N ARG A 262 11.31 -20.73 -16.74
CA ARG A 262 11.60 -19.32 -17.03
C ARG A 262 13.02 -18.95 -16.59
N GLY A 263 13.63 -18.02 -17.33
CA GLY A 263 15.01 -17.59 -17.16
C GLY A 263 16.03 -18.53 -17.77
N THR A 264 17.13 -17.98 -18.23
CA THR A 264 18.24 -18.75 -18.83
C THR A 264 18.84 -19.73 -17.81
N HIS A 265 19.05 -19.27 -16.58
CA HIS A 265 19.64 -20.06 -15.49
C HIS A 265 18.61 -20.53 -14.47
N GLY A 266 17.38 -20.01 -14.54
CA GLY A 266 16.32 -20.27 -13.57
C GLY A 266 15.62 -19.00 -13.13
N HIS A 267 15.12 -18.97 -11.89
CA HIS A 267 14.35 -17.83 -11.40
C HIS A 267 14.69 -17.46 -9.95
N ILE A 268 14.39 -16.22 -9.59
CA ILE A 268 14.51 -15.74 -8.22
C ILE A 268 13.12 -15.25 -7.77
N ALA A 269 12.58 -15.85 -6.72
CA ALA A 269 11.34 -15.42 -6.11
C ALA A 269 11.60 -14.35 -5.06
N ILE A 270 10.87 -13.26 -5.15
CA ILE A 270 10.83 -12.19 -4.15
C ILE A 270 9.47 -12.25 -3.46
N LEU A 271 9.44 -12.54 -2.17
CA LEU A 271 8.23 -12.50 -1.37
C LEU A 271 7.82 -11.06 -1.06
N THR A 272 6.53 -10.81 -1.02
CA THR A 272 5.98 -9.50 -0.63
C THR A 272 4.69 -9.65 0.17
N ASN A 273 4.39 -8.68 1.02
CA ASN A 273 3.15 -8.65 1.81
C ASN A 273 1.90 -8.38 0.94
N ASN A 274 2.07 -7.76 -0.24
CA ASN A 274 0.99 -7.52 -1.20
C ASN A 274 1.56 -7.31 -2.60
N VAL A 275 1.27 -8.24 -3.51
CA VAL A 275 1.82 -8.22 -4.86
C VAL A 275 1.32 -7.01 -5.66
N ASP A 276 0.03 -6.62 -5.55
CA ASP A 276 -0.50 -5.48 -6.31
C ASP A 276 0.15 -4.16 -5.88
N ARG A 277 0.36 -3.92 -4.57
CA ARG A 277 1.14 -2.78 -4.06
C ARG A 277 2.61 -2.84 -4.50
N ALA A 278 3.20 -4.02 -4.49
CA ALA A 278 4.59 -4.18 -4.95
C ALA A 278 4.73 -3.86 -6.44
N ILE A 279 3.77 -4.27 -7.28
CA ILE A 279 3.72 -3.88 -8.70
C ILE A 279 3.71 -2.36 -8.81
N TYR A 280 2.78 -1.68 -8.12
CA TYR A 280 2.67 -0.22 -8.16
C TYR A 280 4.00 0.46 -7.78
N HIS A 281 4.52 0.18 -6.59
CA HIS A 281 5.72 0.85 -6.07
C HIS A 281 7.00 0.53 -6.86
N LEU A 282 7.15 -0.71 -7.34
CA LEU A 282 8.32 -1.09 -8.15
C LEU A 282 8.21 -0.52 -9.56
N SER A 283 7.02 -0.40 -10.14
CA SER A 283 6.81 0.27 -11.44
C SER A 283 7.23 1.74 -11.36
N GLN A 284 6.96 2.44 -10.25
CA GLN A 284 7.45 3.80 -10.02
C GLN A 284 8.99 3.88 -9.96
N ARG A 285 9.66 2.77 -9.66
CA ARG A 285 11.11 2.64 -9.66
C ARG A 285 11.67 2.16 -11.03
N GLY A 286 10.82 2.06 -12.06
CA GLY A 286 11.18 1.66 -13.42
C GLY A 286 11.15 0.15 -13.70
N VAL A 287 10.70 -0.68 -12.76
CA VAL A 287 10.53 -2.11 -12.99
C VAL A 287 9.35 -2.35 -13.94
N LYS A 288 9.55 -3.16 -14.96
CA LYS A 288 8.50 -3.60 -15.89
C LYS A 288 8.06 -5.03 -15.52
N PHE A 289 6.76 -5.28 -15.63
CA PHE A 289 6.17 -6.59 -15.35
C PHE A 289 5.62 -7.24 -16.62
N ASP A 290 5.77 -8.57 -16.70
CA ASP A 290 5.08 -9.40 -17.69
C ASP A 290 3.64 -9.64 -17.21
N MET A 291 2.71 -8.80 -17.68
CA MET A 291 1.31 -8.85 -17.26
C MET A 291 0.59 -10.15 -17.63
N ASP A 292 1.05 -10.85 -18.67
CA ASP A 292 0.50 -12.16 -19.09
C ASP A 292 0.87 -13.26 -18.10
N SER A 293 1.93 -13.05 -17.31
CA SER A 293 2.35 -13.96 -16.23
C SER A 293 1.58 -13.79 -14.92
N LYS A 294 0.68 -12.81 -14.85
CA LYS A 294 -0.07 -12.47 -13.63
C LYS A 294 -0.95 -13.64 -13.20
N ASN A 295 -0.64 -14.23 -12.04
CA ASN A 295 -1.43 -15.29 -11.44
C ASN A 295 -2.36 -14.71 -10.36
N VAL A 296 -3.66 -14.91 -10.52
CA VAL A 296 -4.69 -14.40 -9.62
C VAL A 296 -5.44 -15.57 -8.98
N LYS A 297 -5.58 -15.54 -7.65
CA LYS A 297 -6.37 -16.49 -6.89
C LYS A 297 -7.29 -15.74 -5.93
N ASP A 298 -8.57 -16.09 -5.91
CA ASP A 298 -9.60 -15.45 -5.06
C ASP A 298 -9.60 -13.92 -5.18
N GLY A 299 -9.41 -13.41 -6.41
CA GLY A 299 -9.40 -11.98 -6.73
C GLY A 299 -8.13 -11.23 -6.31
N LYS A 300 -7.07 -11.94 -5.88
CA LYS A 300 -5.79 -11.35 -5.50
C LYS A 300 -4.66 -11.86 -6.39
N THR A 301 -3.76 -10.97 -6.72
CA THR A 301 -2.52 -11.35 -7.39
C THR A 301 -1.62 -12.09 -6.39
N ILE A 302 -1.28 -13.34 -6.72
CA ILE A 302 -0.42 -14.18 -5.89
C ILE A 302 1.01 -14.31 -6.43
N ALA A 303 1.21 -14.07 -7.73
CA ALA A 303 2.53 -14.03 -8.35
C ALA A 303 2.50 -13.26 -9.66
N ILE A 304 3.67 -12.69 -10.04
CA ILE A 304 3.89 -12.04 -11.33
C ILE A 304 5.39 -11.99 -11.63
N TYR A 305 5.78 -12.21 -12.89
CA TYR A 305 7.17 -12.08 -13.33
C TYR A 305 7.49 -10.64 -13.75
N PHE A 306 8.76 -10.26 -13.59
CA PHE A 306 9.33 -9.09 -14.24
C PHE A 306 9.44 -9.37 -15.75
N ALA A 307 9.38 -8.31 -16.57
CA ALA A 307 9.49 -8.45 -18.02
C ALA A 307 10.89 -8.86 -18.45
N ASP A 308 11.91 -8.39 -17.75
CA ASP A 308 13.31 -8.59 -18.09
C ASP A 308 14.00 -9.53 -17.11
N GLU A 309 14.93 -10.35 -17.62
CA GLU A 309 15.81 -11.17 -16.79
C GLU A 309 16.92 -10.30 -16.16
N VAL A 310 17.38 -10.72 -15.01
CA VAL A 310 18.58 -10.14 -14.35
C VAL A 310 19.66 -11.22 -14.30
N ALA A 311 20.76 -10.98 -15.02
CA ALA A 311 21.88 -11.93 -15.14
C ALA A 311 21.44 -13.37 -15.50
N GLY A 312 20.47 -13.50 -16.41
CA GLY A 312 19.94 -14.80 -16.84
C GLY A 312 18.94 -15.44 -15.88
N PHE A 313 18.53 -14.75 -14.80
CA PHE A 313 17.46 -15.19 -13.93
C PHE A 313 16.16 -14.43 -14.18
N ALA A 314 15.07 -15.16 -14.36
CA ALA A 314 13.74 -14.55 -14.33
C ALA A 314 13.41 -14.16 -12.88
N ILE A 315 12.98 -12.93 -12.66
CA ILE A 315 12.58 -12.45 -11.33
C ILE A 315 11.05 -12.48 -11.22
N HIS A 316 10.51 -12.91 -10.09
CA HIS A 316 9.09 -12.84 -9.88
C HIS A 316 8.72 -12.46 -8.44
N LEU A 317 7.60 -11.74 -8.29
CA LEU A 317 6.97 -11.48 -7.00
C LEU A 317 6.08 -12.65 -6.62
N VAL A 318 6.04 -12.97 -5.33
CA VAL A 318 5.16 -13.98 -4.74
C VAL A 318 4.54 -13.44 -3.46
N GLN A 319 3.24 -13.66 -3.31
CA GLN A 319 2.51 -13.30 -2.09
C GLN A 319 2.97 -14.15 -0.90
N LYS A 320 3.28 -13.51 0.24
CA LYS A 320 3.53 -14.18 1.52
C LYS A 320 2.31 -14.90 2.06
#